data_2c9b90c56546f8ef1b080a0ba09b37a0
#
_entry.id   2c9b90c56546f8ef1b080a0ba09b37a0
#
_cell.length_a   1.000
_cell.length_b   1.000
_cell.length_c   1.000
_cell.angle_alpha   90.00
_cell.angle_beta   90.00
_cell.angle_gamma   90.00
#
_symmetry.space_group_name_H-M   'P 1'
#
loop_
_entity.id
_entity.type
_entity.pdbx_description
1 polymer ?
#
loop_
_entity_poly.entity_id
_entity_poly.type
_entity_poly.pdbx_seq_one_letter_code
_entity_poly.pdbx_strand_id
1 'polypeptide(L)'
;AKGDTAIALNANEKGCAKQVVKAFDSLEMKSVLRLRQKGVVRPVRIMIIGVPNSGKSSIINLLSGRKSAVTGNKPGVTRGKQWIRLGDGLELLDTPGTLWSRFENQCVAQNLFFIGSISDNVVDLCEGGQALLDRLTEVAPDALKNRYKLADGDLRDEGLMDKICIKRGCLNKGEPDRERGAA
;
A
#
# COMPACT_ATOMS: atom_id res chain seq x y z
N ALA A 1 -5.69 2.94 21.88
CA ALA A 1 -5.95 1.62 22.43
C ALA A 1 -4.85 1.30 23.43
N LYS A 2 -5.17 0.83 24.64
CA LYS A 2 -4.19 0.47 25.64
C LYS A 2 -3.55 -0.87 25.24
N GLY A 3 -2.25 -0.85 24.94
CA GLY A 3 -1.48 -2.07 24.67
C GLY A 3 -1.04 -2.28 23.22
N ASP A 4 -1.40 -1.38 22.31
CA ASP A 4 -0.95 -1.47 20.91
C ASP A 4 0.38 -0.75 20.74
N THR A 5 1.30 -1.35 19.99
CA THR A 5 2.57 -0.75 19.60
C THR A 5 2.48 -0.27 18.15
N ALA A 6 2.76 1.01 17.93
CA ALA A 6 2.83 1.59 16.59
C ALA A 6 4.29 1.86 16.21
N ILE A 7 4.70 1.41 15.04
CA ILE A 7 6.02 1.67 14.47
C ILE A 7 5.87 2.17 13.03
N ALA A 8 6.61 3.21 12.68
CA ALA A 8 6.71 3.68 11.30
C ALA A 8 7.75 2.82 10.58
N LEU A 9 7.38 2.23 9.44
CA LEU A 9 8.24 1.33 8.67
C LEU A 9 8.29 1.75 7.20
N ASN A 10 9.49 1.73 6.64
CA ASN A 10 9.70 1.78 5.20
C ASN A 10 10.41 0.49 4.78
N ALA A 11 9.70 -0.37 4.05
CA ALA A 11 10.22 -1.68 3.63
C ALA A 11 11.45 -1.60 2.70
N ASN A 12 11.72 -0.42 2.11
CA ASN A 12 12.88 -0.19 1.25
C ASN A 12 14.12 0.26 2.02
N GLU A 13 14.00 0.57 3.31
CA GLU A 13 15.13 1.03 4.12
C GLU A 13 15.92 -0.13 4.73
N LYS A 14 17.25 0.05 4.75
CA LYS A 14 18.15 -0.89 5.43
C LYS A 14 17.84 -0.91 6.94
N GLY A 15 17.65 -2.13 7.47
CA GLY A 15 17.39 -2.30 8.92
C GLY A 15 15.91 -2.41 9.29
N CYS A 16 14.97 -2.19 8.36
CA CYS A 16 13.54 -2.33 8.61
C CYS A 16 13.18 -3.71 9.20
N ALA A 17 13.77 -4.80 8.69
CA ALA A 17 13.58 -6.15 9.24
C ALA A 17 13.94 -6.23 10.73
N LYS A 18 15.07 -5.63 11.12
CA LYS A 18 15.51 -5.59 12.54
C LYS A 18 14.55 -4.80 13.41
N GLN A 19 13.98 -3.72 12.92
CA GLN A 19 12.98 -2.92 13.65
C GLN A 19 11.71 -3.75 13.91
N VAL A 20 11.23 -4.48 12.91
CA VAL A 20 10.05 -5.36 13.05
C VAL A 20 10.32 -6.49 14.03
N VAL A 21 11.47 -7.18 13.91
CA VAL A 21 11.85 -8.26 14.85
C VAL A 21 11.95 -7.72 16.27
N LYS A 22 12.61 -6.58 16.48
CA LYS A 22 12.72 -5.94 17.80
C LYS A 22 11.34 -5.60 18.38
N ALA A 23 10.39 -5.15 17.54
CA ALA A 23 9.03 -4.90 17.99
C ALA A 23 8.34 -6.19 18.44
N PHE A 24 8.54 -7.31 17.74
CA PHE A 24 8.01 -8.62 18.16
C PHE A 24 8.63 -9.09 19.47
N ASP A 25 9.94 -8.94 19.66
CA ASP A 25 10.65 -9.31 20.88
C ASP A 25 10.16 -8.50 22.08
N SER A 26 9.73 -7.25 21.86
CA SER A 26 9.19 -6.39 22.93
C SER A 26 7.77 -6.78 23.35
N LEU A 27 7.06 -7.59 22.57
CA LEU A 27 5.73 -8.07 22.93
C LEU A 27 5.82 -9.20 23.95
N GLU A 28 5.43 -8.94 25.18
CA GLU A 28 5.30 -9.98 26.21
C GLU A 28 4.19 -10.98 25.84
N MET A 29 4.55 -12.02 25.11
CA MET A 29 3.61 -13.08 24.73
C MET A 29 3.45 -14.08 25.88
N LYS A 30 2.68 -13.73 26.90
CA LYS A 30 2.44 -14.55 28.11
C LYS A 30 2.05 -16.00 27.80
N SER A 31 1.30 -16.22 26.72
CA SER A 31 0.90 -17.57 26.28
C SER A 31 2.09 -18.39 25.77
N VAL A 32 3.01 -17.78 25.04
CA VAL A 32 4.23 -18.44 24.53
C VAL A 32 5.18 -18.77 25.68
N LEU A 33 5.38 -17.83 26.60
CA LEU A 33 6.20 -18.04 27.79
C LEU A 33 5.66 -19.19 28.65
N ARG A 34 4.34 -19.26 28.89
CA ARG A 34 3.70 -20.36 29.63
C ARG A 34 3.89 -21.72 28.95
N LEU A 35 3.82 -21.79 27.62
CA LEU A 35 4.06 -23.02 26.86
C LEU A 35 5.52 -23.47 26.96
N ARG A 36 6.47 -22.54 26.82
CA ARG A 36 7.90 -22.82 26.99
C ARG A 36 8.24 -23.34 28.40
N GLN A 37 7.64 -22.75 29.44
CA GLN A 37 7.80 -23.23 30.82
C GLN A 37 7.30 -24.66 31.00
N LYS A 38 6.32 -25.10 30.20
CA LYS A 38 5.83 -26.48 30.16
C LYS A 38 6.59 -27.42 29.25
N GLY A 39 7.76 -26.98 28.72
CA GLY A 39 8.56 -27.76 27.77
C GLY A 39 7.99 -27.88 26.37
N VAL A 40 6.92 -27.11 26.06
CA VAL A 40 6.29 -27.14 24.74
C VAL A 40 6.89 -26.01 23.87
N VAL A 41 7.72 -26.39 22.92
CA VAL A 41 8.28 -25.46 21.93
C VAL A 41 7.37 -25.42 20.69
N ARG A 42 6.63 -24.34 20.55
CA ARG A 42 5.81 -24.09 19.36
C ARG A 42 6.26 -22.79 18.69
N PRO A 43 6.23 -22.70 17.36
CA PRO A 43 6.50 -21.45 16.68
C PRO A 43 5.47 -20.39 17.08
N VAL A 44 5.93 -19.16 17.18
CA VAL A 44 5.06 -17.99 17.32
C VAL A 44 4.39 -17.74 15.99
N ARG A 45 3.08 -17.66 15.98
CA ARG A 45 2.27 -17.43 14.78
C ARG A 45 1.83 -15.99 14.72
N ILE A 46 2.20 -15.33 13.62
CA ILE A 46 1.86 -13.95 13.33
C ILE A 46 0.99 -13.91 12.08
N MET A 47 -0.05 -13.09 12.12
CA MET A 47 -0.89 -12.82 10.94
C MET A 47 -0.67 -11.38 10.51
N ILE A 48 -0.43 -11.16 9.21
CA ILE A 48 -0.38 -9.84 8.62
C ILE A 48 -1.72 -9.56 7.95
N ILE A 49 -2.35 -8.46 8.36
CA ILE A 49 -3.62 -7.98 7.81
C ILE A 49 -3.47 -6.54 7.29
N GLY A 50 -4.29 -6.17 6.35
CA GLY A 50 -4.34 -4.80 5.80
C GLY A 50 -4.98 -4.77 4.42
N VAL A 51 -5.26 -3.57 3.94
CA VAL A 51 -5.84 -3.34 2.61
C VAL A 51 -4.91 -3.85 1.49
N PRO A 52 -5.41 -4.13 0.29
CA PRO A 52 -4.55 -4.46 -0.84
C PRO A 52 -3.50 -3.37 -1.08
N ASN A 53 -2.36 -3.75 -1.64
CA ASN A 53 -1.25 -2.86 -1.98
C ASN A 53 -0.63 -2.04 -0.82
N SER A 54 -0.90 -2.41 0.44
CA SER A 54 -0.34 -1.74 1.64
C SER A 54 1.06 -2.20 2.03
N GLY A 55 1.75 -2.96 1.18
CA GLY A 55 3.12 -3.41 1.42
C GLY A 55 3.26 -4.66 2.28
N LYS A 56 2.16 -5.39 2.60
CA LYS A 56 2.21 -6.64 3.40
C LYS A 56 3.23 -7.64 2.88
N SER A 57 3.14 -8.01 1.60
CA SER A 57 4.05 -8.98 0.98
C SER A 57 5.49 -8.48 0.90
N SER A 58 5.70 -7.16 0.81
CA SER A 58 7.04 -6.56 0.87
C SER A 58 7.67 -6.76 2.25
N ILE A 59 6.93 -6.52 3.32
CA ILE A 59 7.38 -6.76 4.70
C ILE A 59 7.64 -8.25 4.94
N ILE A 60 6.79 -9.13 4.41
CA ILE A 60 6.97 -10.59 4.52
C ILE A 60 8.27 -11.03 3.85
N ASN A 61 8.54 -10.56 2.63
CA ASN A 61 9.77 -10.89 1.90
C ASN A 61 11.01 -10.34 2.61
N LEU A 62 10.89 -9.14 3.18
CA LEU A 62 11.96 -8.54 3.98
C LEU A 62 12.29 -9.39 5.22
N LEU A 63 11.28 -9.86 5.94
CA LEU A 63 11.46 -10.68 7.15
C LEU A 63 11.97 -12.09 6.83
N SER A 64 11.53 -12.67 5.71
CA SER A 64 11.95 -14.01 5.29
C SER A 64 13.36 -14.04 4.68
N GLY A 65 13.93 -12.88 4.34
CA GLY A 65 15.21 -12.78 3.63
C GLY A 65 15.20 -13.35 2.20
N ARG A 66 14.03 -13.70 1.68
CA ARG A 66 13.82 -14.27 0.34
C ARG A 66 12.46 -13.88 -0.22
N LYS A 67 12.26 -14.06 -1.52
CA LYS A 67 10.97 -13.86 -2.18
C LYS A 67 9.99 -14.99 -1.82
N SER A 68 9.47 -14.98 -0.61
CA SER A 68 8.53 -15.98 -0.09
C SER A 68 7.08 -15.64 -0.40
N ALA A 69 6.77 -14.37 -0.62
CA ALA A 69 5.44 -13.90 -1.00
C ALA A 69 5.50 -13.19 -2.36
N VAL A 70 4.44 -13.33 -3.15
CA VAL A 70 4.33 -12.65 -4.43
C VAL A 70 4.05 -11.17 -4.17
N THR A 71 4.86 -10.30 -4.78
CA THR A 71 4.70 -8.84 -4.69
C THR A 71 4.30 -8.26 -6.03
N GLY A 72 3.48 -7.22 -6.02
CA GLY A 72 3.09 -6.48 -7.23
C GLY A 72 2.31 -5.22 -6.84
N ASN A 73 2.30 -4.24 -7.73
CA ASN A 73 1.62 -2.96 -7.53
C ASN A 73 0.12 -3.01 -7.91
N LYS A 74 -0.45 -4.21 -8.01
CA LYS A 74 -1.87 -4.39 -8.35
C LYS A 74 -2.60 -5.07 -7.20
N PRO A 75 -3.88 -4.72 -6.93
CA PRO A 75 -4.69 -5.41 -5.95
C PRO A 75 -4.91 -6.88 -6.36
N GLY A 76 -5.03 -7.79 -5.39
CA GLY A 76 -5.29 -9.20 -5.62
C GLY A 76 -4.09 -10.05 -6.02
N VAL A 77 -2.86 -9.57 -5.85
CA VAL A 77 -1.62 -10.34 -6.13
C VAL A 77 -1.53 -11.56 -5.23
N THR A 78 -1.82 -11.42 -3.93
CA THR A 78 -1.91 -12.55 -3.00
C THR A 78 -3.32 -13.15 -3.08
N ARG A 79 -3.44 -14.35 -3.67
CA ARG A 79 -4.74 -15.00 -3.93
C ARG A 79 -5.23 -15.93 -2.83
N GLY A 80 -4.33 -16.37 -1.94
CA GLY A 80 -4.66 -17.33 -0.89
C GLY A 80 -3.84 -17.11 0.37
N LYS A 81 -4.30 -17.73 1.47
CA LYS A 81 -3.57 -17.74 2.74
C LYS A 81 -2.39 -18.69 2.62
N GLN A 82 -1.21 -18.26 3.02
CA GLN A 82 -0.03 -19.13 3.06
C GLN A 82 0.78 -18.93 4.36
N TRP A 83 1.30 -20.04 4.90
CA TRP A 83 2.22 -19.99 6.02
C TRP A 83 3.66 -19.89 5.55
N ILE A 84 4.39 -18.93 6.07
CA ILE A 84 5.79 -18.69 5.75
C ILE A 84 6.60 -18.81 7.04
N ARG A 85 7.58 -19.70 7.07
CA ARG A 85 8.49 -19.86 8.20
C ARG A 85 9.58 -18.79 8.14
N LEU A 86 9.74 -18.07 9.24
CA LEU A 86 10.75 -17.03 9.44
C LEU A 86 11.78 -17.51 10.46
N GLY A 87 12.75 -18.33 10.02
CA GLY A 87 13.76 -18.89 10.92
C GLY A 87 13.19 -19.82 12.00
N ASP A 88 13.95 -19.99 13.09
CA ASP A 88 13.59 -20.91 14.17
C ASP A 88 12.56 -20.28 15.12
N GLY A 89 11.34 -20.76 15.02
CA GLY A 89 10.30 -20.47 15.99
C GLY A 89 9.33 -19.34 15.63
N LEU A 90 9.34 -18.82 14.40
CA LEU A 90 8.38 -17.83 13.91
C LEU A 90 7.69 -18.30 12.63
N GLU A 91 6.37 -18.33 12.63
CA GLU A 91 5.55 -18.60 11.44
C GLU A 91 4.65 -17.40 11.16
N LEU A 92 4.63 -16.97 9.91
CA LEU A 92 3.86 -15.83 9.45
C LEU A 92 2.77 -16.29 8.48
N LEU A 93 1.53 -15.86 8.73
CA LEU A 93 0.41 -16.06 7.82
C LEU A 93 0.26 -14.85 6.91
N ASP A 94 0.60 -15.02 5.64
CA ASP A 94 0.25 -14.05 4.60
C ASP A 94 -1.22 -14.19 4.25
N THR A 95 -1.93 -13.07 4.24
CA THR A 95 -3.35 -13.02 3.89
C THR A 95 -3.57 -12.09 2.70
N PRO A 96 -4.52 -12.42 1.80
CA PRO A 96 -4.97 -11.47 0.80
C PRO A 96 -5.36 -10.14 1.45
N GLY A 97 -5.08 -9.04 0.76
CA GLY A 97 -5.59 -7.74 1.19
C GLY A 97 -7.12 -7.76 1.24
N THR A 98 -7.66 -7.24 2.31
CA THR A 98 -9.10 -7.20 2.52
C THR A 98 -9.60 -5.77 2.44
N LEU A 99 -10.70 -5.58 1.72
CA LEU A 99 -11.47 -4.34 1.66
C LEU A 99 -12.89 -4.61 2.19
N TRP A 100 -13.53 -3.57 2.66
CA TRP A 100 -14.97 -3.64 2.96
C TRP A 100 -15.76 -3.89 1.68
N SER A 101 -16.84 -4.63 1.77
CA SER A 101 -17.73 -4.90 0.64
C SER A 101 -18.48 -3.64 0.18
N ARG A 102 -18.61 -2.64 1.03
CA ARG A 102 -19.25 -1.35 0.76
C ARG A 102 -18.55 -0.25 1.56
N PHE A 103 -18.26 0.86 0.89
CA PHE A 103 -17.73 2.06 1.53
C PHE A 103 -18.86 3.02 1.86
N GLU A 104 -19.01 3.35 3.14
CA GLU A 104 -19.97 4.36 3.59
C GLU A 104 -19.46 5.79 3.31
N ASN A 105 -18.14 5.95 3.29
CA ASN A 105 -17.47 7.23 3.05
C ASN A 105 -16.77 7.23 1.70
N GLN A 106 -17.26 8.07 0.79
CA GLN A 106 -16.71 8.19 -0.56
C GLN A 106 -15.25 8.67 -0.57
N CYS A 107 -14.87 9.58 0.35
CA CYS A 107 -13.49 10.04 0.45
C CYS A 107 -12.52 8.90 0.81
N VAL A 108 -12.96 7.96 1.65
CA VAL A 108 -12.14 6.77 1.98
C VAL A 108 -11.97 5.89 0.75
N ALA A 109 -13.04 5.66 -0.02
CA ALA A 109 -12.98 4.89 -1.27
C ALA A 109 -12.02 5.52 -2.27
N GLN A 110 -12.12 6.83 -2.49
CA GLN A 110 -11.21 7.58 -3.38
C GLN A 110 -9.76 7.47 -2.92
N ASN A 111 -9.46 7.67 -1.65
CA ASN A 111 -8.10 7.56 -1.14
C ASN A 111 -7.54 6.13 -1.32
N LEU A 112 -8.35 5.09 -1.13
CA LEU A 112 -7.95 3.71 -1.37
C LEU A 112 -7.72 3.42 -2.86
N PHE A 113 -8.48 4.06 -3.75
CA PHE A 113 -8.24 4.02 -5.18
C PHE A 113 -6.90 4.69 -5.52
N PHE A 114 -6.65 5.91 -5.04
CA PHE A 114 -5.42 6.66 -5.31
C PHE A 114 -4.14 5.92 -4.90
N ILE A 115 -4.18 5.11 -3.84
CA ILE A 115 -3.04 4.28 -3.42
C ILE A 115 -3.04 2.88 -4.06
N GLY A 116 -3.89 2.63 -5.06
CA GLY A 116 -3.96 1.38 -5.80
C GLY A 116 -4.49 0.18 -4.98
N SER A 117 -5.22 0.43 -3.89
CA SER A 117 -5.87 -0.63 -3.10
C SER A 117 -7.15 -1.15 -3.77
N ILE A 118 -7.80 -0.34 -4.59
CA ILE A 118 -8.94 -0.69 -5.43
C ILE A 118 -8.43 -0.90 -6.86
N SER A 119 -8.98 -1.88 -7.56
CA SER A 119 -8.58 -2.18 -8.95
C SER A 119 -9.11 -1.12 -9.90
N ASP A 120 -8.28 -0.71 -10.87
CA ASP A 120 -8.64 0.21 -11.95
C ASP A 120 -9.83 -0.29 -12.79
N ASN A 121 -10.10 -1.58 -12.79
CA ASN A 121 -11.24 -2.17 -13.53
C ASN A 121 -12.63 -1.84 -12.92
N VAL A 122 -12.67 -1.24 -11.74
CA VAL A 122 -13.91 -0.97 -10.97
C VAL A 122 -14.27 0.51 -10.99
N VAL A 123 -13.36 1.36 -11.46
CA VAL A 123 -13.47 2.83 -11.43
C VAL A 123 -13.21 3.37 -12.83
N ASP A 124 -13.94 4.40 -13.23
CA ASP A 124 -13.57 5.18 -14.40
C ASP A 124 -12.24 5.89 -14.15
N LEU A 125 -11.23 5.56 -14.97
CA LEU A 125 -9.87 6.09 -14.79
C LEU A 125 -9.82 7.60 -15.01
N CYS A 126 -10.61 8.14 -15.94
CA CYS A 126 -10.64 9.57 -16.21
C CYS A 126 -11.25 10.34 -15.01
N GLU A 127 -12.36 9.86 -14.47
CA GLU A 127 -12.98 10.43 -13.28
C GLU A 127 -12.04 10.30 -12.07
N GLY A 128 -11.41 9.12 -11.88
CA GLY A 128 -10.44 8.89 -10.81
C GLY A 128 -9.20 9.78 -10.93
N GLY A 129 -8.67 9.94 -12.13
CA GLY A 129 -7.53 10.83 -12.40
C GLY A 129 -7.86 12.30 -12.14
N GLN A 130 -9.04 12.78 -12.57
CA GLN A 130 -9.48 14.14 -12.28
C GLN A 130 -9.65 14.36 -10.77
N ALA A 131 -10.32 13.45 -10.07
CA ALA A 131 -10.48 13.54 -8.61
C ALA A 131 -9.13 13.55 -7.86
N LEU A 132 -8.13 12.80 -8.36
CA LEU A 132 -6.77 12.84 -7.81
C LEU A 132 -6.10 14.20 -8.04
N LEU A 133 -6.24 14.78 -9.24
CA LEU A 133 -5.69 16.10 -9.53
C LEU A 133 -6.32 17.18 -8.67
N ASP A 134 -7.64 17.18 -8.52
CA ASP A 134 -8.36 18.11 -7.67
C ASP A 134 -7.85 18.02 -6.23
N ARG A 135 -7.73 16.78 -5.72
CA ARG A 135 -7.21 16.55 -4.37
C ARG A 135 -5.77 17.00 -4.19
N LEU A 136 -4.90 16.72 -5.16
CA LEU A 136 -3.49 17.13 -5.10
C LEU A 136 -3.32 18.65 -5.24
N THR A 137 -4.18 19.31 -6.00
CA THR A 137 -4.19 20.77 -6.11
C THR A 137 -4.49 21.44 -4.76
N GLU A 138 -5.33 20.82 -3.93
CA GLU A 138 -5.63 21.29 -2.58
C GLU A 138 -4.50 21.00 -1.57
N VAL A 139 -4.01 19.73 -1.52
CA VAL A 139 -3.14 19.26 -0.43
C VAL A 139 -1.66 19.35 -0.75
N ALA A 140 -1.27 19.35 -2.01
CA ALA A 140 0.13 19.30 -2.45
C ALA A 140 0.38 20.03 -3.79
N PRO A 141 -0.04 21.31 -3.95
CA PRO A 141 0.08 22.04 -5.22
C PRO A 141 1.52 22.11 -5.73
N ASP A 142 2.49 22.28 -4.85
CA ASP A 142 3.89 22.36 -5.23
C ASP A 142 4.44 21.01 -5.76
N ALA A 143 3.95 19.90 -5.27
CA ALA A 143 4.30 18.59 -5.80
C ALA A 143 3.84 18.43 -7.25
N LEU A 144 2.61 18.86 -7.58
CA LEU A 144 2.10 18.87 -8.95
C LEU A 144 2.93 19.78 -9.86
N LYS A 145 3.18 21.03 -9.42
CA LYS A 145 3.99 21.99 -10.17
C LYS A 145 5.37 21.43 -10.49
N ASN A 146 6.05 20.91 -9.50
CA ASN A 146 7.39 20.34 -9.65
C ASN A 146 7.39 19.10 -10.56
N ARG A 147 6.42 18.20 -10.38
CA ARG A 147 6.32 16.94 -11.15
C ARG A 147 6.06 17.19 -12.63
N TYR A 148 5.13 18.09 -12.93
CA TYR A 148 4.67 18.33 -14.30
C TYR A 148 5.13 19.67 -14.89
N LYS A 149 5.98 20.41 -14.16
CA LYS A 149 6.51 21.73 -14.57
C LYS A 149 5.39 22.72 -14.92
N LEU A 150 4.38 22.78 -14.04
CA LEU A 150 3.20 23.63 -14.20
C LEU A 150 3.46 25.03 -13.63
N ALA A 151 2.83 26.05 -14.22
CA ALA A 151 2.78 27.38 -13.67
C ALA A 151 1.65 27.51 -12.61
N ASP A 152 1.69 28.54 -11.77
CA ASP A 152 0.67 28.74 -10.74
C ASP A 152 -0.74 28.88 -11.31
N GLY A 153 -0.88 29.52 -12.49
CA GLY A 153 -2.17 29.66 -13.18
C GLY A 153 -2.72 28.35 -13.73
N ASP A 154 -1.86 27.36 -14.02
CA ASP A 154 -2.28 26.08 -14.59
C ASP A 154 -3.12 25.25 -13.61
N LEU A 155 -2.89 25.38 -12.30
CA LEU A 155 -3.59 24.61 -11.27
C LEU A 155 -5.08 24.96 -11.16
N ARG A 156 -5.49 26.13 -11.65
CA ARG A 156 -6.89 26.61 -11.65
C ARG A 156 -7.58 26.41 -12.99
N ASP A 157 -6.89 25.82 -13.94
CA ASP A 157 -7.40 25.63 -15.29
C ASP A 157 -8.22 24.35 -15.37
N GLU A 158 -9.43 24.44 -15.89
CA GLU A 158 -10.30 23.27 -16.17
C GLU A 158 -9.64 22.26 -17.12
N GLY A 159 -8.68 22.70 -17.93
CA GLY A 159 -7.86 21.89 -18.81
C GLY A 159 -6.59 21.30 -18.17
N LEU A 160 -6.45 21.30 -16.84
CA LEU A 160 -5.25 20.82 -16.15
C LEU A 160 -4.87 19.40 -16.57
N MET A 161 -5.85 18.48 -16.66
CA MET A 161 -5.61 17.10 -17.12
C MET A 161 -5.02 17.06 -18.53
N ASP A 162 -5.55 17.83 -19.46
CA ASP A 162 -5.07 17.88 -20.84
C ASP A 162 -3.65 18.43 -20.91
N LYS A 163 -3.35 19.46 -20.14
CA LYS A 163 -1.99 20.00 -20.04
C LYS A 163 -1.00 18.95 -19.53
N ILE A 164 -1.40 18.15 -18.53
CA ILE A 164 -0.58 17.05 -18.01
C ILE A 164 -0.40 15.97 -19.07
N CYS A 165 -1.47 15.59 -19.79
CA CYS A 165 -1.39 14.64 -20.89
C CYS A 165 -0.40 15.07 -21.96
N ILE A 166 -0.43 16.34 -22.39
CA ILE A 166 0.49 16.91 -23.35
C ILE A 166 1.94 16.84 -22.83
N LYS A 167 2.17 17.26 -21.58
CA LYS A 167 3.52 17.27 -20.98
C LYS A 167 4.09 15.87 -20.75
N ARG A 168 3.24 14.87 -20.54
CA ARG A 168 3.63 13.45 -20.44
C ARG A 168 3.76 12.74 -21.78
N GLY A 169 3.34 13.37 -22.90
CA GLY A 169 3.26 12.73 -24.20
C GLY A 169 2.15 11.69 -24.31
N CYS A 170 1.11 11.79 -23.46
CA CYS A 170 -0.09 10.96 -23.52
C CYS A 170 -1.03 11.54 -24.58
N LEU A 171 -0.70 11.30 -25.86
CA LEU A 171 -1.43 11.83 -27.01
C LEU A 171 -1.98 10.70 -27.86
N ASN A 172 -3.19 10.91 -28.40
CA ASN A 172 -3.82 10.08 -29.42
C ASN A 172 -4.14 10.95 -30.63
N LYS A 173 -3.53 10.65 -31.78
CA LYS A 173 -3.65 11.44 -33.02
C LYS A 173 -3.40 12.95 -32.85
N GLY A 174 -2.53 13.32 -31.90
CA GLY A 174 -2.18 14.71 -31.62
C GLY A 174 -3.04 15.40 -30.55
N GLU A 175 -4.10 14.76 -30.08
CA GLU A 175 -4.96 15.26 -29.01
C GLU A 175 -4.63 14.60 -27.66
N PRO A 176 -4.92 15.25 -26.52
CA PRO A 176 -4.71 14.68 -25.20
C PRO A 176 -5.51 13.40 -25.00
N ASP A 177 -4.83 12.32 -24.61
CA ASP A 177 -5.42 11.04 -24.27
C ASP A 177 -5.58 10.96 -22.74
N ARG A 178 -6.78 11.29 -22.26
CA ARG A 178 -7.06 11.36 -20.83
C ARG A 178 -7.04 9.98 -20.15
N GLU A 179 -7.48 8.91 -20.82
CA GLU A 179 -7.43 7.56 -20.27
C GLU A 179 -5.97 7.14 -20.01
N ARG A 180 -5.09 7.36 -20.99
CA ARG A 180 -3.68 7.09 -20.88
C ARG A 180 -2.96 8.05 -19.90
N GLY A 181 -3.47 9.27 -19.77
CA GLY A 181 -2.98 10.27 -18.83
C GLY A 181 -3.36 9.94 -17.38
N ALA A 182 -4.51 9.32 -17.16
CA ALA A 182 -5.01 8.94 -15.84
C ALA A 182 -4.39 7.63 -15.32
N ALA A 183 -3.97 6.73 -16.21
CA ALA A 183 -3.25 5.50 -15.88
C ALA A 183 -1.77 5.76 -15.54
#